data_62dbf683734f4272c64dcf9256f9f75d
#
_entry.id   62dbf683734f4272c64dcf9256f9f75d
#
_cell.length_a   1.000
_cell.length_b   1.000
_cell.length_c   1.000
_cell.angle_alpha   90.00
_cell.angle_beta   90.00
_cell.angle_gamma   90.00
#
_symmetry.space_group_name_H-M   'P 1'
#
loop_
_entity.id
_entity.type
_entity.pdbx_description
1 polymer ?
#
loop_
_entity_poly.entity_id
_entity_poly.type
_entity_poly.pdbx_seq_one_letter_code
_entity_poly.pdbx_strand_id
1 'polypeptide(L)'
;MNVQERDQYAIFKQKFFDWFLSEEDFTDLPRIIQALITLLQKEFHLLDVTFYVLNPFKHAFEPEVTTDCMIKQRREHALIPFDSHLKEQFDDVMIIDDGSEIKTVQFGVYFSEDSCSLVRFRIHERDMLPTSFIKQMKHDFLKVFARIRKVSEVLSEEKRYEQLHRATTKIHASMNIGDVLEEIVKTLKEVYPAFTCHLFLSYDSTTDRDLPIKLLTFENEDEHMGAMKAYVTGQIQLHDSLVHKRSVIYAPIKGAQGIYGVIEMIAPAVIELPEREMRFISLLANTAGSALENAKLYEQSKRLIADLQLINETIHHLNTNLRFQDALQFMIEKIKTSFDAEEVGFIILQEKERKVLPGSTAFFQSREAKAYVDFVFHRIQHPRDTLFLGDVKIHSNDTKRFRSLMAVPMMCGMMKGVAVVLHQEAYHFSFDMFKLLQSLIHHSTLAFTNAALREELERMVITDRLTNLYARHYLDERIQRSMEEDGLGTFILIDIDNFKKVNDTYGHQVGDEIIIQVANIIKANIRQNDIGARWGGEELAIYLPKVSVNAGLSIANRLVQKVRELTNPPVTISCGVSYWKKIALTRSRSYLIALMKRYIQRNGQEKTASLFKNIKQERGPIHRPLSYMSR
;
A
#
# COMPACT_ATOMS: atom_id res chain seq x y z
N MET A 1 -41.32 3.31 71.63
CA MET A 1 -39.93 3.01 72.06
C MET A 1 -39.75 3.60 73.51
N ASN A 2 -39.39 2.77 74.47
CA ASN A 2 -38.99 3.22 75.82
C ASN A 2 -37.54 3.81 75.76
N VAL A 3 -37.05 4.38 76.85
CA VAL A 3 -35.73 5.05 76.87
C VAL A 3 -34.60 4.07 76.52
N GLN A 4 -34.67 2.85 77.06
CA GLN A 4 -33.67 1.82 76.88
C GLN A 4 -33.57 1.32 75.39
N GLU A 5 -34.72 1.21 74.73
CA GLU A 5 -34.80 0.86 73.27
C GLU A 5 -34.23 1.97 72.39
N ARG A 6 -34.41 3.24 72.76
CA ARG A 6 -33.85 4.39 72.07
C ARG A 6 -32.31 4.41 72.15
N ASP A 7 -31.80 4.10 73.34
CA ASP A 7 -30.35 4.06 73.54
C ASP A 7 -29.70 2.92 72.79
N GLN A 8 -30.29 1.73 72.73
CA GLN A 8 -29.80 0.59 71.97
C GLN A 8 -29.81 0.87 70.50
N TYR A 9 -30.85 1.54 69.99
CA TYR A 9 -30.94 1.93 68.60
C TYR A 9 -29.93 3.03 68.21
N ALA A 10 -29.66 3.95 69.09
CA ALA A 10 -28.65 4.99 68.92
C ALA A 10 -27.23 4.39 68.82
N ILE A 11 -26.91 3.40 69.66
CA ILE A 11 -25.65 2.66 69.66
C ILE A 11 -25.48 1.92 68.30
N PHE A 12 -26.55 1.24 67.84
CA PHE A 12 -26.53 0.59 66.55
C PHE A 12 -26.24 1.58 65.39
N LYS A 13 -26.95 2.73 65.38
CA LYS A 13 -26.71 3.78 64.38
C LYS A 13 -25.28 4.28 64.41
N GLN A 14 -24.71 4.50 65.58
CA GLN A 14 -23.32 4.94 65.67
C GLN A 14 -22.35 3.90 65.15
N LYS A 15 -22.48 2.63 65.55
CA LYS A 15 -21.61 1.53 64.99
C LYS A 15 -21.73 1.34 63.49
N PHE A 16 -22.95 1.46 62.96
CA PHE A 16 -23.18 1.40 61.53
C PHE A 16 -22.52 2.58 60.80
N PHE A 17 -22.62 3.77 61.36
CA PHE A 17 -22.04 4.98 60.80
C PHE A 17 -20.50 4.92 60.83
N ASP A 18 -19.92 4.45 61.94
CA ASP A 18 -18.49 4.26 62.10
C ASP A 18 -17.97 3.22 61.07
N TRP A 19 -18.69 2.11 60.88
CA TRP A 19 -18.36 1.14 59.83
C TRP A 19 -18.50 1.74 58.42
N PHE A 20 -19.60 2.46 58.15
CA PHE A 20 -19.85 3.09 56.86
C PHE A 20 -18.76 4.11 56.48
N LEU A 21 -18.24 4.87 57.44
CA LEU A 21 -17.15 5.81 57.22
C LEU A 21 -15.78 5.14 57.04
N SER A 22 -15.62 3.90 57.47
CA SER A 22 -14.38 3.13 57.33
C SER A 22 -14.35 2.30 56.05
N GLU A 23 -15.45 2.16 55.33
CA GLU A 23 -15.51 1.41 54.06
C GLU A 23 -15.04 2.30 52.92
N GLU A 24 -14.02 1.82 52.16
CA GLU A 24 -13.46 2.53 51.02
C GLU A 24 -14.08 2.11 49.69
N ASP A 25 -14.62 0.88 49.62
CA ASP A 25 -15.15 0.33 48.35
C ASP A 25 -16.70 0.17 48.42
N PHE A 26 -17.39 1.15 47.85
CA PHE A 26 -18.84 1.11 47.66
C PHE A 26 -19.31 0.50 46.35
N THR A 27 -18.43 -0.12 45.58
CA THR A 27 -18.79 -0.74 44.28
C THR A 27 -19.39 -2.14 44.46
N ASP A 28 -19.06 -2.84 45.56
CA ASP A 28 -19.56 -4.18 45.87
C ASP A 28 -20.77 -4.12 46.80
N LEU A 29 -21.96 -3.88 46.25
CA LEU A 29 -23.22 -3.79 46.99
C LEU A 29 -23.51 -5.05 47.83
N PRO A 30 -23.36 -6.31 47.36
CA PRO A 30 -23.52 -7.52 48.13
C PRO A 30 -22.64 -7.57 49.38
N ARG A 31 -21.38 -7.15 49.29
CA ARG A 31 -20.45 -7.08 50.42
C ARG A 31 -20.92 -6.09 51.49
N ILE A 32 -21.40 -4.91 51.09
CA ILE A 32 -21.94 -3.89 51.97
C ILE A 32 -23.19 -4.41 52.69
N ILE A 33 -24.10 -5.05 51.94
CA ILE A 33 -25.29 -5.67 52.51
C ILE A 33 -24.91 -6.77 53.50
N GLN A 34 -23.92 -7.62 53.18
CA GLN A 34 -23.45 -8.67 54.09
C GLN A 34 -22.93 -8.10 55.43
N ALA A 35 -22.16 -7.03 55.37
CA ALA A 35 -21.66 -6.39 56.58
C ALA A 35 -22.81 -5.81 57.43
N LEU A 36 -23.78 -5.16 56.79
CA LEU A 36 -24.95 -4.59 57.43
C LEU A 36 -25.83 -5.64 58.12
N ILE A 37 -26.17 -6.73 57.42
CA ILE A 37 -26.99 -7.80 58.01
C ILE A 37 -26.25 -8.53 59.13
N THR A 38 -24.91 -8.66 59.03
CA THR A 38 -24.09 -9.24 60.09
C THR A 38 -24.07 -8.36 61.32
N LEU A 39 -23.97 -7.03 61.16
CA LEU A 39 -24.05 -6.08 62.24
C LEU A 39 -25.42 -6.12 62.96
N LEU A 40 -26.52 -6.18 62.16
CA LEU A 40 -27.88 -6.34 62.70
C LEU A 40 -28.03 -7.61 63.51
N GLN A 41 -27.57 -8.75 62.94
CA GLN A 41 -27.65 -10.04 63.63
C GLN A 41 -26.98 -9.96 65.01
N LYS A 42 -25.81 -9.33 65.05
CA LYS A 42 -25.04 -9.23 66.33
C LYS A 42 -25.65 -8.29 67.34
N GLU A 43 -26.07 -7.10 66.90
CA GLU A 43 -26.56 -6.05 67.87
C GLU A 43 -27.96 -6.34 68.43
N PHE A 44 -28.79 -7.06 67.66
CA PHE A 44 -30.18 -7.35 68.08
C PHE A 44 -30.41 -8.83 68.41
N HIS A 45 -29.33 -9.61 68.55
CA HIS A 45 -29.40 -11.05 68.87
C HIS A 45 -30.33 -11.85 67.93
N LEU A 46 -30.36 -11.48 66.64
CA LEU A 46 -31.17 -12.17 65.66
C LEU A 46 -30.55 -13.55 65.40
N LEU A 47 -31.41 -14.56 65.22
CA LEU A 47 -30.95 -15.92 64.84
C LEU A 47 -30.29 -15.91 63.45
N ASP A 48 -30.92 -15.27 62.49
CA ASP A 48 -30.41 -15.04 61.14
C ASP A 48 -31.08 -13.82 60.53
N VAL A 49 -30.42 -13.32 59.46
CA VAL A 49 -30.92 -12.24 58.63
C VAL A 49 -30.63 -12.60 57.18
N THR A 50 -31.63 -12.46 56.32
CA THR A 50 -31.48 -12.70 54.86
C THR A 50 -32.05 -11.51 54.09
N PHE A 51 -31.25 -11.05 53.14
CA PHE A 51 -31.64 -10.05 52.17
C PHE A 51 -31.98 -10.76 50.86
N TYR A 52 -33.17 -10.55 50.35
CA TYR A 52 -33.68 -11.11 49.12
C TYR A 52 -33.85 -10.04 48.08
N VAL A 53 -33.57 -10.39 46.79
CA VAL A 53 -33.81 -9.55 45.63
C VAL A 53 -34.88 -10.19 44.75
N LEU A 54 -35.78 -9.40 44.21
CA LEU A 54 -36.80 -9.88 43.28
C LEU A 54 -36.16 -10.28 41.97
N ASN A 55 -36.31 -11.55 41.58
CA ASN A 55 -36.01 -12.02 40.25
C ASN A 55 -37.28 -11.92 39.40
N PRO A 56 -37.37 -11.00 38.41
CA PRO A 56 -38.57 -10.78 37.63
C PRO A 56 -38.89 -11.98 36.72
N PHE A 57 -37.90 -12.76 36.33
CA PHE A 57 -38.09 -13.93 35.46
C PHE A 57 -38.68 -15.13 36.22
N LYS A 58 -38.37 -15.27 37.51
CA LYS A 58 -38.88 -16.35 38.34
C LYS A 58 -40.12 -15.96 39.13
N HIS A 59 -40.54 -14.70 39.04
CA HIS A 59 -41.61 -14.14 39.86
C HIS A 59 -41.43 -14.50 41.35
N ALA A 60 -40.19 -14.43 41.86
CA ALA A 60 -39.85 -14.82 43.24
C ALA A 60 -38.69 -13.98 43.78
N PHE A 61 -38.64 -13.82 45.08
CA PHE A 61 -37.51 -13.27 45.76
C PHE A 61 -36.44 -14.34 45.99
N GLU A 62 -35.24 -14.09 45.50
CA GLU A 62 -34.07 -14.94 45.65
C GLU A 62 -33.15 -14.41 46.77
N PRO A 63 -32.60 -15.28 47.64
CA PRO A 63 -31.64 -14.82 48.65
C PRO A 63 -30.34 -14.36 47.99
N GLU A 64 -30.03 -13.09 48.10
CA GLU A 64 -28.78 -12.52 47.61
C GLU A 64 -27.68 -12.63 48.67
N VAL A 65 -27.99 -12.19 49.89
CA VAL A 65 -27.05 -12.19 51.01
C VAL A 65 -27.75 -12.73 52.24
N THR A 66 -27.11 -13.64 52.99
CA THR A 66 -27.69 -14.26 54.18
C THR A 66 -26.65 -14.61 55.23
N THR A 67 -27.06 -14.54 56.50
CA THR A 67 -26.30 -15.09 57.62
C THR A 67 -26.72 -16.51 57.97
N ASP A 68 -27.83 -17.01 57.39
CA ASP A 68 -28.31 -18.40 57.59
C ASP A 68 -27.45 -19.39 56.80
N CYS A 69 -26.80 -20.33 57.52
CA CYS A 69 -25.95 -21.36 56.92
C CYS A 69 -26.72 -22.33 56.01
N MET A 70 -27.99 -22.61 56.34
CA MET A 70 -28.83 -23.54 55.53
C MET A 70 -29.22 -22.92 54.19
N ILE A 71 -29.56 -21.65 54.19
CA ILE A 71 -29.88 -20.89 52.99
C ILE A 71 -28.63 -20.74 52.10
N LYS A 72 -27.44 -20.54 52.70
CA LYS A 72 -26.16 -20.51 51.94
C LYS A 72 -25.92 -21.81 51.16
N GLN A 73 -26.29 -22.96 51.72
CA GLN A 73 -26.07 -24.27 51.10
C GLN A 73 -27.13 -24.66 50.08
N ARG A 74 -28.38 -24.14 50.20
CA ARG A 74 -29.51 -24.52 49.39
C ARG A 74 -30.31 -23.29 48.89
N ARG A 75 -29.65 -22.39 48.19
CA ARG A 75 -30.27 -21.13 47.69
C ARG A 75 -31.51 -21.36 46.83
N GLU A 76 -31.55 -22.42 46.03
CA GLU A 76 -32.69 -22.74 45.13
C GLU A 76 -33.99 -23.11 45.89
N HIS A 77 -33.90 -23.57 47.13
CA HIS A 77 -35.06 -23.98 47.92
C HIS A 77 -35.56 -22.87 48.85
N ALA A 78 -34.90 -21.73 48.87
CA ALA A 78 -35.23 -20.60 49.72
C ALA A 78 -35.95 -19.46 48.96
N LEU A 79 -36.57 -19.78 47.83
CA LEU A 79 -37.32 -18.82 47.02
C LEU A 79 -38.62 -18.42 47.75
N ILE A 80 -38.91 -17.13 47.74
CA ILE A 80 -40.19 -16.59 48.25
C ILE A 80 -41.01 -16.14 47.02
N PRO A 81 -42.13 -16.76 46.73
CA PRO A 81 -42.99 -16.37 45.63
C PRO A 81 -43.41 -14.89 45.74
N PHE A 82 -43.32 -14.17 44.62
CA PHE A 82 -43.82 -12.80 44.54
C PHE A 82 -45.20 -12.80 43.87
N ASP A 83 -46.18 -12.36 44.61
CA ASP A 83 -47.51 -12.10 44.07
C ASP A 83 -47.76 -10.60 44.07
N SER A 84 -48.25 -10.06 42.97
CA SER A 84 -48.50 -8.62 42.81
C SER A 84 -49.50 -8.08 43.87
N HIS A 85 -50.37 -8.92 44.34
CA HIS A 85 -51.30 -8.59 45.43
C HIS A 85 -50.62 -8.49 46.81
N LEU A 86 -49.42 -9.04 46.99
CA LEU A 86 -48.63 -8.93 48.20
C LEU A 86 -47.84 -7.62 48.27
N LYS A 87 -47.78 -6.81 47.20
CA LYS A 87 -47.05 -5.55 47.19
C LYS A 87 -47.49 -4.60 48.30
N GLU A 88 -48.79 -4.49 48.51
CA GLU A 88 -49.35 -3.67 49.64
C GLU A 88 -49.06 -4.28 51.01
N GLN A 89 -48.94 -5.60 51.14
CA GLN A 89 -48.61 -6.27 52.39
C GLN A 89 -47.14 -6.12 52.77
N PHE A 90 -46.23 -6.01 51.80
CA PHE A 90 -44.81 -5.77 52.07
C PHE A 90 -44.49 -4.31 52.41
N ASP A 91 -45.44 -3.40 52.24
CA ASP A 91 -45.32 -2.01 52.66
C ASP A 91 -45.35 -1.84 54.17
N ASP A 92 -45.87 -2.81 54.90
CA ASP A 92 -45.79 -2.84 56.36
C ASP A 92 -44.85 -3.96 56.85
N VAL A 93 -44.59 -3.99 58.10
CA VAL A 93 -43.82 -5.05 58.78
C VAL A 93 -44.74 -6.24 59.02
N MET A 94 -44.38 -7.38 58.48
CA MET A 94 -45.11 -8.63 58.73
C MET A 94 -44.37 -9.47 59.77
N ILE A 95 -45.11 -9.94 60.74
CA ILE A 95 -44.65 -10.90 61.76
C ILE A 95 -45.38 -12.21 61.48
N ILE A 96 -44.63 -13.24 61.07
CA ILE A 96 -45.17 -14.57 60.85
C ILE A 96 -44.98 -15.40 62.10
N ASP A 97 -46.10 -15.79 62.70
CA ASP A 97 -46.17 -16.61 63.91
C ASP A 97 -46.65 -18.00 63.54
N ASP A 98 -45.77 -18.99 63.64
CA ASP A 98 -46.05 -20.41 63.34
C ASP A 98 -46.34 -21.22 64.60
N GLY A 99 -46.52 -20.53 65.75
CA GLY A 99 -46.74 -21.14 67.08
C GLY A 99 -45.46 -21.68 67.72
N SER A 100 -44.28 -21.43 67.15
CA SER A 100 -43.01 -21.77 67.76
C SER A 100 -42.45 -20.63 68.62
N GLU A 101 -41.41 -20.94 69.39
CA GLU A 101 -40.68 -19.89 70.21
C GLU A 101 -39.88 -18.92 69.30
N ILE A 102 -39.85 -19.17 67.94
CA ILE A 102 -39.12 -18.37 66.97
C ILE A 102 -40.15 -17.63 66.12
N LYS A 103 -40.07 -16.33 66.09
CA LYS A 103 -40.90 -15.47 65.23
C LYS A 103 -40.09 -15.05 63.96
N THR A 104 -40.72 -15.08 62.78
CA THR A 104 -40.13 -14.58 61.55
C THR A 104 -40.70 -13.19 61.28
N VAL A 105 -39.81 -12.24 61.08
CA VAL A 105 -40.15 -10.86 60.69
C VAL A 105 -39.69 -10.58 59.33
N GLN A 106 -40.54 -9.97 58.50
CA GLN A 106 -40.16 -9.56 57.13
C GLN A 106 -40.75 -8.20 56.80
N PHE A 107 -40.04 -7.45 55.96
CA PHE A 107 -40.49 -6.20 55.35
C PHE A 107 -39.85 -5.91 54.02
N GLY A 108 -40.60 -5.28 53.15
CA GLY A 108 -40.12 -4.87 51.83
C GLY A 108 -39.28 -3.61 51.89
N VAL A 109 -38.29 -3.56 50.99
CA VAL A 109 -37.41 -2.41 50.73
C VAL A 109 -37.55 -2.07 49.26
N TYR A 110 -38.25 -0.98 48.92
CA TYR A 110 -38.51 -0.54 47.57
C TYR A 110 -37.50 0.52 47.16
N PHE A 111 -36.91 0.36 45.99
CA PHE A 111 -35.94 1.31 45.45
C PHE A 111 -36.47 2.08 44.23
N SER A 112 -37.36 1.45 43.45
CA SER A 112 -38.08 2.01 42.31
C SER A 112 -39.35 1.17 42.06
N GLU A 113 -40.19 1.55 41.11
CA GLU A 113 -41.40 0.77 40.75
C GLU A 113 -41.05 -0.68 40.34
N ASP A 114 -39.87 -0.91 39.74
CA ASP A 114 -39.43 -2.21 39.23
C ASP A 114 -38.36 -2.91 40.10
N SER A 115 -37.88 -2.28 41.16
CA SER A 115 -36.80 -2.82 41.99
C SER A 115 -37.26 -2.93 43.47
N CYS A 116 -37.61 -4.15 43.86
CA CYS A 116 -38.06 -4.49 45.21
C CYS A 116 -37.11 -5.54 45.82
N SER A 117 -36.77 -5.35 47.06
CA SER A 117 -36.02 -6.30 47.89
C SER A 117 -36.78 -6.58 49.18
N LEU A 118 -36.48 -7.72 49.82
CA LEU A 118 -37.12 -8.15 51.05
C LEU A 118 -36.06 -8.43 52.10
N VAL A 119 -36.24 -7.89 53.28
CA VAL A 119 -35.43 -8.25 54.46
C VAL A 119 -36.25 -9.18 55.31
N ARG A 120 -35.73 -10.37 55.63
CA ARG A 120 -36.33 -11.35 56.52
C ARG A 120 -35.32 -11.72 57.60
N PHE A 121 -35.76 -11.76 58.83
CA PHE A 121 -34.96 -12.24 59.96
C PHE A 121 -35.77 -13.07 60.90
N ARG A 122 -35.13 -13.95 61.71
CA ARG A 122 -35.71 -14.79 62.73
C ARG A 122 -35.20 -14.33 64.12
N ILE A 123 -36.09 -14.31 65.08
CA ILE A 123 -35.81 -13.88 66.45
C ILE A 123 -36.60 -14.72 67.47
N HIS A 124 -36.01 -14.97 68.61
CA HIS A 124 -36.74 -15.63 69.69
C HIS A 124 -37.86 -14.72 70.25
N GLU A 125 -38.99 -15.29 70.62
CA GLU A 125 -40.15 -14.55 71.14
C GLU A 125 -39.78 -13.69 72.39
N ARG A 126 -38.89 -14.21 73.23
CA ARG A 126 -38.37 -13.49 74.43
C ARG A 126 -37.54 -12.23 74.10
N ASP A 127 -36.94 -12.20 72.95
CA ASP A 127 -36.05 -11.14 72.46
C ASP A 127 -36.77 -10.24 71.42
N MET A 128 -38.09 -10.43 71.25
CA MET A 128 -38.90 -9.78 70.22
C MET A 128 -38.86 -8.26 70.34
N LEU A 129 -38.51 -7.61 69.26
CA LEU A 129 -38.45 -6.17 69.15
C LEU A 129 -39.85 -5.57 68.99
N PRO A 130 -40.16 -4.43 69.61
CA PRO A 130 -41.43 -3.73 69.43
C PRO A 130 -41.69 -3.40 67.98
N THR A 131 -42.94 -3.51 67.54
CA THR A 131 -43.32 -3.21 66.12
C THR A 131 -42.95 -1.78 65.72
N SER A 132 -43.05 -0.82 66.65
CA SER A 132 -42.65 0.57 66.46
C SER A 132 -41.13 0.70 66.18
N PHE A 133 -40.31 -0.12 66.84
CA PHE A 133 -38.88 -0.19 66.63
C PHE A 133 -38.54 -0.78 65.25
N ILE A 134 -39.21 -1.87 64.87
CA ILE A 134 -39.01 -2.50 63.58
C ILE A 134 -39.42 -1.57 62.43
N LYS A 135 -40.53 -0.83 62.57
CA LYS A 135 -40.95 0.21 61.61
C LYS A 135 -39.92 1.33 61.44
N GLN A 136 -39.35 1.79 62.57
CA GLN A 136 -38.28 2.80 62.50
C GLN A 136 -37.02 2.26 61.85
N MET A 137 -36.62 1.02 62.17
CA MET A 137 -35.52 0.32 61.54
C MET A 137 -35.74 0.17 60.01
N LYS A 138 -36.94 -0.26 59.59
CA LYS A 138 -37.31 -0.29 58.17
C LYS A 138 -37.12 1.08 57.50
N HIS A 139 -37.60 2.14 58.07
CA HIS A 139 -37.52 3.51 57.58
C HIS A 139 -36.07 3.98 57.40
N ASP A 140 -35.21 3.74 58.38
CA ASP A 140 -33.82 4.12 58.34
C ASP A 140 -33.03 3.25 57.37
N PHE A 141 -33.36 1.96 57.23
CA PHE A 141 -32.85 1.05 56.23
C PHE A 141 -33.11 1.55 54.79
N LEU A 142 -34.35 1.93 54.50
CA LEU A 142 -34.73 2.48 53.21
C LEU A 142 -33.85 3.69 52.83
N LYS A 143 -33.65 4.61 53.77
CA LYS A 143 -32.82 5.79 53.55
C LYS A 143 -31.35 5.44 53.28
N VAL A 144 -30.80 4.53 54.05
CA VAL A 144 -29.41 4.09 53.94
C VAL A 144 -29.19 3.36 52.64
N PHE A 145 -30.04 2.39 52.34
CA PHE A 145 -29.94 1.62 51.07
C PHE A 145 -30.07 2.49 49.84
N ALA A 146 -31.04 3.41 49.82
CA ALA A 146 -31.20 4.35 48.71
C ALA A 146 -29.92 5.19 48.51
N ARG A 147 -29.25 5.56 49.59
CA ARG A 147 -28.02 6.36 49.52
C ARG A 147 -26.81 5.53 49.07
N ILE A 148 -26.65 4.31 49.63
CA ILE A 148 -25.59 3.37 49.25
C ILE A 148 -25.70 3.04 47.76
N ARG A 149 -26.92 2.69 47.31
CA ARG A 149 -27.16 2.39 45.89
C ARG A 149 -26.77 3.54 44.96
N LYS A 150 -27.17 4.78 45.33
CA LYS A 150 -26.83 5.97 44.56
C LYS A 150 -25.32 6.19 44.45
N VAL A 151 -24.60 5.99 45.56
CA VAL A 151 -23.13 6.10 45.61
C VAL A 151 -22.50 4.99 44.77
N SER A 152 -22.94 3.74 44.95
CA SER A 152 -22.45 2.60 44.16
C SER A 152 -22.70 2.77 42.65
N GLU A 153 -23.87 3.30 42.25
CA GLU A 153 -24.18 3.63 40.87
C GLU A 153 -23.20 4.68 40.31
N VAL A 154 -22.96 5.78 41.06
CA VAL A 154 -22.03 6.83 40.63
C VAL A 154 -20.58 6.31 40.48
N LEU A 155 -20.09 5.56 41.49
CA LEU A 155 -18.74 5.00 41.48
C LEU A 155 -18.58 3.96 40.35
N SER A 156 -19.60 3.16 40.09
CA SER A 156 -19.59 2.19 39.00
C SER A 156 -19.58 2.87 37.62
N GLU A 157 -20.30 3.99 37.48
CA GLU A 157 -20.25 4.81 36.26
C GLU A 157 -18.89 5.47 36.09
N GLU A 158 -18.31 6.04 37.15
CA GLU A 158 -16.97 6.63 37.11
C GLU A 158 -15.92 5.61 36.64
N LYS A 159 -15.91 4.43 37.25
CA LYS A 159 -15.00 3.33 36.84
C LYS A 159 -15.16 2.93 35.38
N ARG A 160 -16.39 2.89 34.86
CA ARG A 160 -16.69 2.61 33.46
C ARG A 160 -16.21 3.72 32.54
N TYR A 161 -16.41 4.98 32.94
CA TYR A 161 -15.90 6.11 32.16
C TYR A 161 -14.37 6.11 32.12
N GLU A 162 -13.70 5.76 33.21
CA GLU A 162 -12.25 5.59 33.23
C GLU A 162 -11.79 4.47 32.29
N GLN A 163 -12.46 3.31 32.30
CA GLN A 163 -12.16 2.20 31.41
C GLN A 163 -12.35 2.61 29.94
N LEU A 164 -13.47 3.27 29.64
CA LEU A 164 -13.76 3.77 28.29
C LEU A 164 -12.72 4.81 27.86
N HIS A 165 -12.38 5.76 28.71
CA HIS A 165 -11.39 6.79 28.45
C HIS A 165 -10.02 6.16 28.15
N ARG A 166 -9.60 5.19 28.96
CA ARG A 166 -8.35 4.45 28.77
C ARG A 166 -8.35 3.68 27.45
N ALA A 167 -9.43 2.96 27.16
CA ALA A 167 -9.60 2.24 25.89
C ALA A 167 -9.61 3.19 24.69
N THR A 168 -10.37 4.28 24.77
CA THR A 168 -10.45 5.30 23.71
C THR A 168 -9.08 5.90 23.41
N THR A 169 -8.31 6.25 24.45
CA THR A 169 -6.98 6.82 24.29
C THR A 169 -6.03 5.85 23.57
N LYS A 170 -6.05 4.56 23.93
CA LYS A 170 -5.21 3.54 23.30
C LYS A 170 -5.66 3.24 21.88
N ILE A 171 -6.95 3.09 21.65
CA ILE A 171 -7.54 2.82 20.34
C ILE A 171 -7.19 3.94 19.35
N HIS A 172 -7.31 5.22 19.78
CA HIS A 172 -6.97 6.36 18.92
C HIS A 172 -5.47 6.59 18.75
N ALA A 173 -4.63 6.12 19.67
CA ALA A 173 -3.18 6.21 19.55
C ALA A 173 -2.61 5.22 18.50
N SER A 174 -3.36 4.17 18.18
CA SER A 174 -2.93 3.18 17.21
C SER A 174 -3.30 3.59 15.77
N MET A 175 -2.31 3.49 14.86
CA MET A 175 -2.48 3.69 13.42
C MET A 175 -2.48 2.35 12.65
N ASN A 176 -2.47 1.23 13.36
CA ASN A 176 -2.49 -0.11 12.78
C ASN A 176 -3.84 -0.76 13.04
N ILE A 177 -4.48 -1.30 12.01
CA ILE A 177 -5.79 -1.94 12.08
C ILE A 177 -5.76 -3.10 13.08
N GLY A 178 -4.72 -3.94 13.06
CA GLY A 178 -4.59 -5.08 13.97
C GLY A 178 -4.50 -4.68 15.45
N ASP A 179 -3.78 -3.60 15.77
CA ASP A 179 -3.67 -3.10 17.14
C ASP A 179 -5.01 -2.54 17.64
N VAL A 180 -5.75 -1.84 16.78
CA VAL A 180 -7.09 -1.33 17.09
C VAL A 180 -8.04 -2.49 17.39
N LEU A 181 -8.07 -3.53 16.57
CA LEU A 181 -8.92 -4.71 16.77
C LEU A 181 -8.56 -5.47 18.04
N GLU A 182 -7.28 -5.62 18.34
CA GLU A 182 -6.80 -6.27 19.56
C GLU A 182 -7.24 -5.52 20.82
N GLU A 183 -7.09 -4.19 20.85
CA GLU A 183 -7.49 -3.38 22.00
C GLU A 183 -9.02 -3.38 22.21
N ILE A 184 -9.81 -3.44 21.12
CA ILE A 184 -11.27 -3.60 21.20
C ILE A 184 -11.62 -4.92 21.89
N VAL A 185 -11.06 -6.05 21.41
CA VAL A 185 -11.33 -7.37 21.98
C VAL A 185 -10.89 -7.44 23.44
N LYS A 186 -9.74 -6.88 23.75
CA LYS A 186 -9.20 -6.83 25.12
C LYS A 186 -10.12 -6.02 26.04
N THR A 187 -10.53 -4.84 25.62
CA THR A 187 -11.44 -3.98 26.40
C THR A 187 -12.77 -4.67 26.65
N LEU A 188 -13.34 -5.32 25.63
CA LEU A 188 -14.59 -6.06 25.79
C LEU A 188 -14.46 -7.22 26.78
N LYS A 189 -13.35 -7.97 26.74
CA LYS A 189 -13.09 -9.06 27.69
C LYS A 189 -12.84 -8.56 29.11
N GLU A 190 -12.21 -7.40 29.27
CA GLU A 190 -11.99 -6.77 30.59
C GLU A 190 -13.32 -6.30 31.21
N VAL A 191 -14.20 -5.70 30.41
CA VAL A 191 -15.50 -5.16 30.91
C VAL A 191 -16.55 -6.25 31.04
N TYR A 192 -16.57 -7.22 30.13
CA TYR A 192 -17.56 -8.30 30.07
C TYR A 192 -16.86 -9.69 30.05
N PRO A 193 -16.20 -10.09 31.15
CA PRO A 193 -15.40 -11.32 31.21
C PRO A 193 -16.22 -12.60 31.02
N ALA A 194 -17.53 -12.57 31.31
CA ALA A 194 -18.44 -13.70 31.13
C ALA A 194 -18.99 -13.83 29.70
N PHE A 195 -18.76 -12.84 28.83
CA PHE A 195 -19.28 -12.84 27.47
C PHE A 195 -18.26 -13.42 26.49
N THR A 196 -18.74 -14.13 25.48
CA THR A 196 -17.92 -14.49 24.33
C THR A 196 -18.05 -13.42 23.27
N CYS A 197 -16.92 -12.86 22.82
CA CYS A 197 -16.90 -11.77 21.86
C CYS A 197 -16.29 -12.23 20.52
N HIS A 198 -16.94 -11.88 19.39
CA HIS A 198 -16.41 -12.02 18.04
C HIS A 198 -16.53 -10.68 17.31
N LEU A 199 -15.65 -10.49 16.32
CA LEU A 199 -15.68 -9.35 15.41
C LEU A 199 -16.03 -9.82 14.00
N PHE A 200 -17.08 -9.29 13.42
CA PHE A 200 -17.40 -9.45 12.01
C PHE A 200 -16.89 -8.23 11.25
N LEU A 201 -15.99 -8.44 10.29
CA LEU A 201 -15.48 -7.35 9.45
C LEU A 201 -16.10 -7.41 8.06
N SER A 202 -16.35 -6.25 7.47
CA SER A 202 -16.93 -6.12 6.13
C SER A 202 -15.89 -6.27 5.00
N TYR A 203 -14.63 -6.49 5.33
CA TYR A 203 -13.52 -6.66 4.39
C TYR A 203 -12.55 -7.71 4.92
N ASP A 204 -11.87 -8.38 4.00
CA ASP A 204 -10.85 -9.36 4.33
C ASP A 204 -9.62 -8.65 4.93
N SER A 205 -9.47 -8.78 6.24
CA SER A 205 -8.31 -8.27 6.95
C SER A 205 -7.38 -9.44 7.23
N THR A 206 -6.34 -9.60 6.45
CA THR A 206 -5.23 -10.51 6.75
C THR A 206 -4.44 -9.96 7.94
N THR A 207 -4.94 -10.17 9.14
CA THR A 207 -4.17 -9.93 10.36
C THR A 207 -3.49 -11.24 10.74
N ASP A 208 -2.15 -11.22 10.82
CA ASP A 208 -1.32 -12.34 11.31
C ASP A 208 -1.56 -12.68 12.81
N ARG A 209 -2.63 -12.16 13.40
CA ARG A 209 -2.95 -12.28 14.83
C ARG A 209 -4.11 -13.24 15.03
N ASP A 210 -4.01 -14.06 16.06
CA ASP A 210 -5.08 -14.99 16.49
C ASP A 210 -6.20 -14.21 17.23
N LEU A 211 -6.97 -13.44 16.47
CA LEU A 211 -8.12 -12.69 16.96
C LEU A 211 -9.42 -13.39 16.56
N PRO A 212 -10.50 -13.28 17.38
CA PRO A 212 -11.80 -13.88 17.09
C PRO A 212 -12.54 -13.10 15.98
N ILE A 213 -11.92 -13.03 14.79
CA ILE A 213 -12.43 -12.30 13.63
C ILE A 213 -13.10 -13.26 12.66
N LYS A 214 -14.26 -12.86 12.16
CA LYS A 214 -15.01 -13.56 11.11
C LYS A 214 -15.30 -12.58 9.97
N LEU A 215 -15.30 -13.06 8.74
CA LEU A 215 -15.74 -12.25 7.59
C LEU A 215 -17.27 -12.17 7.59
N LEU A 216 -17.82 -10.97 7.42
CA LEU A 216 -19.24 -10.77 7.25
C LEU A 216 -19.61 -11.14 5.81
N THR A 217 -20.13 -12.36 5.59
CA THR A 217 -20.56 -12.85 4.29
C THR A 217 -22.07 -12.82 4.17
N PHE A 218 -22.57 -12.53 2.96
CA PHE A 218 -24.01 -12.50 2.65
C PHE A 218 -24.57 -13.89 2.30
N GLU A 219 -23.74 -14.94 2.31
CA GLU A 219 -24.11 -16.27 1.80
C GLU A 219 -24.84 -17.15 2.82
N ASN A 220 -24.72 -16.88 4.13
CA ASN A 220 -25.37 -17.66 5.20
C ASN A 220 -26.39 -16.81 5.96
N GLU A 221 -27.56 -16.61 5.36
CA GLU A 221 -28.61 -15.72 5.90
C GLU A 221 -29.10 -16.11 7.31
N ASP A 222 -29.17 -17.40 7.63
CA ASP A 222 -29.79 -17.88 8.89
C ASP A 222 -28.87 -17.77 10.12
N GLU A 223 -27.55 -17.89 9.94
CA GLU A 223 -26.60 -17.91 11.07
C GLU A 223 -26.16 -16.51 11.54
N HIS A 224 -26.24 -15.49 10.65
CA HIS A 224 -25.70 -14.15 10.90
C HIS A 224 -26.72 -13.02 10.70
N MET A 225 -28.01 -13.33 10.72
CA MET A 225 -29.09 -12.35 10.48
C MET A 225 -29.01 -11.14 11.44
N GLY A 226 -28.67 -11.34 12.71
CA GLY A 226 -28.53 -10.27 13.69
C GLY A 226 -27.34 -9.33 13.37
N ALA A 227 -26.20 -9.90 12.99
CA ALA A 227 -25.02 -9.13 12.59
C ALA A 227 -25.29 -8.32 11.31
N MET A 228 -25.95 -8.94 10.34
CA MET A 228 -26.33 -8.29 9.08
C MET A 228 -27.30 -7.14 9.30
N LYS A 229 -28.31 -7.35 10.16
CA LYS A 229 -29.29 -6.31 10.51
C LYS A 229 -28.59 -5.12 11.21
N ALA A 230 -27.67 -5.40 12.14
CA ALA A 230 -26.89 -4.35 12.81
C ALA A 230 -26.01 -3.59 11.80
N TYR A 231 -25.39 -4.30 10.86
CA TYR A 231 -24.55 -3.70 9.80
C TYR A 231 -25.37 -2.79 8.87
N VAL A 232 -26.54 -3.25 8.41
CA VAL A 232 -27.39 -2.47 7.48
C VAL A 232 -28.06 -1.28 8.16
N THR A 233 -28.58 -1.47 9.39
CA THR A 233 -29.32 -0.40 10.10
C THR A 233 -28.42 0.58 10.81
N GLY A 234 -27.16 0.21 11.10
CA GLY A 234 -26.25 1.01 11.94
C GLY A 234 -26.71 1.16 13.37
N GLN A 235 -27.56 0.24 13.86
CA GLN A 235 -28.10 0.24 15.23
C GLN A 235 -27.80 -1.09 15.92
N ILE A 236 -27.63 -1.03 17.24
CA ILE A 236 -27.47 -2.24 18.06
C ILE A 236 -28.69 -3.13 17.90
N GLN A 237 -28.47 -4.42 17.73
CA GLN A 237 -29.50 -5.45 17.72
C GLN A 237 -29.30 -6.38 18.92
N LEU A 238 -30.37 -6.66 19.65
CA LEU A 238 -30.43 -7.67 20.70
C LEU A 238 -31.24 -8.85 20.19
N HIS A 239 -30.71 -10.04 20.30
CA HIS A 239 -31.34 -11.28 19.85
C HIS A 239 -31.36 -12.30 20.99
N ASP A 240 -32.53 -12.65 21.48
CA ASP A 240 -32.69 -13.68 22.51
C ASP A 240 -32.95 -15.04 21.86
N SER A 241 -32.01 -15.95 22.05
CA SER A 241 -32.18 -17.34 21.63
C SER A 241 -32.81 -18.17 22.74
N LEU A 242 -34.11 -18.40 22.66
CA LEU A 242 -34.83 -19.25 23.60
C LEU A 242 -34.34 -20.70 23.55
N VAL A 243 -33.90 -21.17 22.39
CA VAL A 243 -33.38 -22.53 22.18
C VAL A 243 -32.05 -22.72 22.94
N HIS A 244 -31.15 -21.74 22.84
CA HIS A 244 -29.83 -21.80 23.48
C HIS A 244 -29.79 -21.10 24.84
N LYS A 245 -30.92 -20.54 25.32
CA LYS A 245 -31.05 -19.80 26.59
C LYS A 245 -29.96 -18.73 26.78
N ARG A 246 -29.68 -17.96 25.72
CA ARG A 246 -28.65 -16.92 25.72
C ARG A 246 -29.10 -15.68 24.94
N SER A 247 -28.63 -14.51 25.35
CA SER A 247 -28.78 -13.27 24.60
C SER A 247 -27.54 -12.99 23.77
N VAL A 248 -27.73 -12.51 22.54
CA VAL A 248 -26.66 -12.09 21.63
C VAL A 248 -26.85 -10.64 21.25
N ILE A 249 -25.80 -9.84 21.45
CA ILE A 249 -25.78 -8.42 21.18
C ILE A 249 -24.92 -8.21 19.95
N TYR A 250 -25.44 -7.49 18.96
CA TYR A 250 -24.73 -7.09 17.76
C TYR A 250 -24.58 -5.57 17.72
N ALA A 251 -23.36 -5.05 17.91
CA ALA A 251 -23.08 -3.64 17.90
C ALA A 251 -22.29 -3.25 16.64
N PRO A 252 -22.80 -2.34 15.80
CA PRO A 252 -22.12 -1.94 14.56
C PRO A 252 -20.88 -1.08 14.89
N ILE A 253 -19.75 -1.42 14.28
CA ILE A 253 -18.49 -0.65 14.35
C ILE A 253 -18.59 0.47 13.32
N LYS A 254 -19.07 1.63 13.77
CA LYS A 254 -19.42 2.74 12.88
C LYS A 254 -18.38 3.86 12.95
N GLY A 255 -17.79 4.22 11.80
CA GLY A 255 -17.01 5.43 11.60
C GLY A 255 -17.85 6.56 10.99
N ALA A 256 -17.19 7.63 10.56
CA ALA A 256 -17.83 8.78 9.94
C ALA A 256 -18.30 8.48 8.50
N GLN A 257 -17.55 7.68 7.75
CA GLN A 257 -17.82 7.37 6.35
C GLN A 257 -18.66 6.09 6.14
N GLY A 258 -18.73 5.20 7.17
CA GLY A 258 -19.46 3.95 7.02
C GLY A 258 -19.34 3.01 8.22
N ILE A 259 -19.82 1.79 8.01
CA ILE A 259 -19.76 0.72 9.00
C ILE A 259 -18.67 -0.26 8.56
N TYR A 260 -17.69 -0.49 9.45
CA TYR A 260 -16.50 -1.29 9.20
C TYR A 260 -16.65 -2.75 9.61
N GLY A 261 -17.68 -3.03 10.42
CA GLY A 261 -17.98 -4.36 10.92
C GLY A 261 -19.02 -4.36 12.02
N VAL A 262 -19.12 -5.47 12.73
CA VAL A 262 -20.06 -5.66 13.85
C VAL A 262 -19.36 -6.41 14.98
N ILE A 263 -19.53 -5.95 16.21
CA ILE A 263 -19.14 -6.67 17.42
C ILE A 263 -20.30 -7.60 17.80
N GLU A 264 -20.04 -8.89 17.91
CA GLU A 264 -20.95 -9.88 18.46
C GLU A 264 -20.55 -10.18 19.91
N MET A 265 -21.49 -10.04 20.82
CA MET A 265 -21.28 -10.36 22.24
C MET A 265 -22.35 -11.36 22.67
N ILE A 266 -21.93 -12.56 23.08
CA ILE A 266 -22.80 -13.67 23.49
C ILE A 266 -22.80 -13.75 25.00
N ALA A 267 -23.95 -13.48 25.62
CA ALA A 267 -24.14 -13.64 27.05
C ALA A 267 -24.34 -15.11 27.44
N PRO A 268 -23.86 -15.55 28.61
CA PRO A 268 -24.02 -16.94 29.05
C PRO A 268 -25.48 -17.33 29.40
N ALA A 269 -26.38 -16.34 29.57
CA ALA A 269 -27.80 -16.53 29.86
C ALA A 269 -28.64 -15.48 29.12
N VAL A 270 -29.96 -15.65 29.14
CA VAL A 270 -30.87 -14.59 28.70
C VAL A 270 -30.80 -13.45 29.73
N ILE A 271 -30.48 -12.26 29.25
CA ILE A 271 -30.29 -11.07 30.07
C ILE A 271 -31.12 -9.91 29.55
N GLU A 272 -31.67 -9.13 30.44
CA GLU A 272 -32.20 -7.82 30.10
C GLU A 272 -31.05 -6.80 30.16
N LEU A 273 -30.81 -6.15 29.01
CA LEU A 273 -29.70 -5.22 28.90
C LEU A 273 -30.19 -3.80 29.20
N PRO A 274 -29.73 -3.17 30.28
CA PRO A 274 -30.13 -1.79 30.62
C PRO A 274 -29.69 -0.82 29.51
N GLU A 275 -30.47 0.24 29.27
CA GLU A 275 -30.14 1.26 28.25
C GLU A 275 -28.74 1.84 28.41
N ARG A 276 -28.24 1.98 29.65
CA ARG A 276 -26.88 2.46 29.92
C ARG A 276 -25.80 1.54 29.37
N GLU A 277 -26.01 0.22 29.45
CA GLU A 277 -25.09 -0.78 28.90
C GLU A 277 -25.08 -0.70 27.36
N MET A 278 -26.26 -0.60 26.74
CA MET A 278 -26.36 -0.39 25.31
C MET A 278 -25.64 0.87 24.82
N ARG A 279 -25.77 1.96 25.59
CA ARG A 279 -25.04 3.22 25.31
C ARG A 279 -23.53 3.06 25.42
N PHE A 280 -23.04 2.35 26.45
CA PHE A 280 -21.61 2.08 26.61
C PHE A 280 -21.05 1.25 25.47
N ILE A 281 -21.71 0.14 25.10
CA ILE A 281 -21.32 -0.73 23.99
C ILE A 281 -21.34 0.06 22.67
N SER A 282 -22.38 0.88 22.46
CA SER A 282 -22.48 1.73 21.27
C SER A 282 -21.34 2.74 21.17
N LEU A 283 -20.99 3.38 22.30
CA LEU A 283 -19.91 4.35 22.32
C LEU A 283 -18.56 3.69 22.06
N LEU A 284 -18.30 2.53 22.65
CA LEU A 284 -17.09 1.75 22.38
C LEU A 284 -17.01 1.32 20.91
N ALA A 285 -18.12 0.81 20.36
CA ALA A 285 -18.18 0.39 18.96
C ALA A 285 -17.98 1.57 17.98
N ASN A 286 -18.56 2.74 18.25
CA ASN A 286 -18.36 3.94 17.46
C ASN A 286 -16.93 4.46 17.56
N THR A 287 -16.33 4.44 18.77
CA THR A 287 -14.92 4.80 18.96
C THR A 287 -14.01 3.88 18.16
N ALA A 288 -14.28 2.58 18.22
CA ALA A 288 -13.60 1.56 17.43
C ALA A 288 -13.74 1.82 15.92
N GLY A 289 -14.94 2.16 15.47
CA GLY A 289 -15.21 2.48 14.08
C GLY A 289 -14.42 3.68 13.57
N SER A 290 -14.39 4.76 14.34
CA SER A 290 -13.61 5.95 14.03
C SER A 290 -12.09 5.67 14.00
N ALA A 291 -11.59 4.85 14.90
CA ALA A 291 -10.19 4.47 14.93
C ALA A 291 -9.80 3.55 13.78
N LEU A 292 -10.65 2.57 13.42
CA LEU A 292 -10.44 1.71 12.25
C LEU A 292 -10.46 2.52 10.95
N GLU A 293 -11.37 3.49 10.84
CA GLU A 293 -11.40 4.41 9.72
C GLU A 293 -10.09 5.19 9.59
N ASN A 294 -9.61 5.78 10.68
CA ASN A 294 -8.36 6.52 10.71
C ASN A 294 -7.16 5.63 10.37
N ALA A 295 -7.08 4.42 10.92
CA ALA A 295 -6.02 3.47 10.61
C ALA A 295 -6.03 3.07 9.11
N LYS A 296 -7.21 2.81 8.55
CA LYS A 296 -7.38 2.50 7.13
C LYS A 296 -6.97 3.67 6.22
N LEU A 297 -7.42 4.88 6.55
CA LEU A 297 -7.04 6.10 5.83
C LEU A 297 -5.53 6.36 5.91
N TYR A 298 -4.92 6.12 7.07
CA TYR A 298 -3.48 6.24 7.26
C TYR A 298 -2.71 5.23 6.39
N GLU A 299 -3.14 3.98 6.38
CA GLU A 299 -2.53 2.94 5.54
C GLU A 299 -2.66 3.26 4.04
N GLN A 300 -3.85 3.71 3.60
CA GLN A 300 -4.06 4.16 2.23
C GLN A 300 -3.18 5.37 1.88
N SER A 301 -3.06 6.34 2.79
CA SER A 301 -2.19 7.51 2.59
C SER A 301 -0.72 7.12 2.49
N LYS A 302 -0.26 6.22 3.37
CA LYS A 302 1.11 5.69 3.34
C LYS A 302 1.42 4.97 2.02
N ARG A 303 0.48 4.15 1.55
CA ARG A 303 0.59 3.47 0.25
C ARG A 303 0.67 4.49 -0.91
N LEU A 304 -0.23 5.46 -0.91
CA LEU A 304 -0.24 6.52 -1.94
C LEU A 304 1.07 7.33 -1.96
N ILE A 305 1.62 7.65 -0.78
CA ILE A 305 2.91 8.35 -0.68
C ILE A 305 4.02 7.48 -1.28
N ALA A 306 4.07 6.18 -0.97
CA ALA A 306 5.05 5.25 -1.53
C ALA A 306 4.93 5.16 -3.07
N ASP A 307 3.71 5.10 -3.60
CA ASP A 307 3.44 5.08 -5.03
C ASP A 307 3.91 6.36 -5.72
N LEU A 308 3.63 7.52 -5.12
CA LEU A 308 4.08 8.83 -5.63
C LEU A 308 5.61 8.96 -5.57
N GLN A 309 6.26 8.46 -4.52
CA GLN A 309 7.70 8.42 -4.41
C GLN A 309 8.32 7.56 -5.51
N LEU A 310 7.78 6.36 -5.72
CA LEU A 310 8.22 5.46 -6.80
C LEU A 310 8.14 6.14 -8.17
N ILE A 311 7.01 6.78 -8.48
CA ILE A 311 6.81 7.49 -9.74
C ILE A 311 7.81 8.63 -9.87
N ASN A 312 7.95 9.46 -8.83
CA ASN A 312 8.82 10.64 -8.85
C ASN A 312 10.31 10.27 -9.01
N GLU A 313 10.80 9.28 -8.23
CA GLU A 313 12.16 8.76 -8.34
C GLU A 313 12.44 8.22 -9.74
N THR A 314 11.48 7.46 -10.29
CA THR A 314 11.61 6.89 -11.63
C THR A 314 11.70 8.00 -12.69
N ILE A 315 10.81 8.99 -12.63
CA ILE A 315 10.81 10.11 -13.58
C ILE A 315 12.09 10.93 -13.43
N HIS A 316 12.53 11.19 -12.22
CA HIS A 316 13.76 11.95 -11.98
C HIS A 316 14.97 11.23 -12.60
N HIS A 317 15.07 9.92 -12.41
CA HIS A 317 16.14 9.12 -12.99
C HIS A 317 16.07 9.09 -14.52
N LEU A 318 14.89 8.92 -15.10
CA LEU A 318 14.69 8.93 -16.56
C LEU A 318 15.04 10.28 -17.21
N ASN A 319 14.89 11.38 -16.50
CA ASN A 319 15.24 12.73 -16.98
C ASN A 319 16.75 13.05 -16.86
N THR A 320 17.56 12.19 -16.23
CA THR A 320 19.02 12.33 -16.22
C THR A 320 19.59 11.87 -17.54
N ASN A 321 19.80 12.72 -18.48
CA ASN A 321 20.56 12.56 -19.75
C ASN A 321 20.80 11.12 -20.28
N LEU A 322 19.86 10.20 -19.99
CA LEU A 322 19.95 8.79 -20.41
C LEU A 322 19.70 8.68 -21.92
N ARG A 323 20.38 7.72 -22.56
CA ARG A 323 19.99 7.26 -23.88
C ARG A 323 18.66 6.52 -23.82
N PHE A 324 17.92 6.54 -24.91
CA PHE A 324 16.61 5.89 -24.98
C PHE A 324 16.65 4.42 -24.57
N GLN A 325 17.69 3.68 -24.97
CA GLN A 325 17.87 2.28 -24.61
C GLN A 325 18.13 2.08 -23.10
N ASP A 326 18.97 2.93 -22.50
CA ASP A 326 19.28 2.88 -21.06
C ASP A 326 18.04 3.21 -20.22
N ALA A 327 17.24 4.18 -20.69
CA ALA A 327 15.98 4.55 -20.05
C ALA A 327 14.95 3.38 -20.07
N LEU A 328 14.86 2.66 -21.19
CA LEU A 328 14.00 1.47 -21.28
C LEU A 328 14.47 0.36 -20.36
N GLN A 329 15.77 0.06 -20.33
CA GLN A 329 16.32 -0.98 -19.46
C GLN A 329 16.06 -0.66 -17.99
N PHE A 330 16.32 0.57 -17.58
CA PHE A 330 16.01 1.03 -16.22
C PHE A 330 14.52 0.84 -15.86
N MET A 331 13.62 1.21 -16.77
CA MET A 331 12.18 1.04 -16.57
C MET A 331 11.79 -0.43 -16.40
N ILE A 332 12.35 -1.32 -17.21
CA ILE A 332 12.08 -2.75 -17.12
C ILE A 332 12.51 -3.32 -15.78
N GLU A 333 13.71 -2.98 -15.31
CA GLU A 333 14.21 -3.40 -14.01
C GLU A 333 13.33 -2.85 -12.88
N LYS A 334 12.91 -1.58 -13.00
CA LYS A 334 12.04 -0.96 -12.00
C LYS A 334 10.66 -1.62 -11.96
N ILE A 335 10.06 -1.93 -13.12
CA ILE A 335 8.79 -2.67 -13.19
C ILE A 335 8.95 -4.07 -12.60
N LYS A 336 10.00 -4.81 -12.96
CA LYS A 336 10.25 -6.15 -12.41
C LYS A 336 10.32 -6.14 -10.89
N THR A 337 11.08 -5.22 -10.32
CA THR A 337 11.29 -5.15 -8.86
C THR A 337 10.09 -4.62 -8.11
N SER A 338 9.35 -3.64 -8.66
CA SER A 338 8.23 -3.00 -7.96
C SER A 338 6.93 -3.78 -8.03
N PHE A 339 6.75 -4.62 -9.07
CA PHE A 339 5.54 -5.41 -9.29
C PHE A 339 5.77 -6.91 -9.16
N ASP A 340 6.99 -7.32 -8.77
CA ASP A 340 7.40 -8.73 -8.74
C ASP A 340 7.07 -9.46 -10.06
N ALA A 341 7.36 -8.76 -11.18
CA ALA A 341 7.02 -9.25 -12.51
C ALA A 341 8.11 -10.17 -13.06
N GLU A 342 7.73 -11.30 -13.65
CA GLU A 342 8.68 -12.22 -14.25
C GLU A 342 9.18 -11.70 -15.60
N GLU A 343 8.28 -11.26 -16.46
CA GLU A 343 8.60 -10.80 -17.82
C GLU A 343 7.99 -9.42 -18.10
N VAL A 344 8.82 -8.55 -18.67
CA VAL A 344 8.43 -7.19 -19.05
C VAL A 344 8.90 -6.91 -20.47
N GLY A 345 7.99 -6.47 -21.33
CA GLY A 345 8.29 -6.13 -22.73
C GLY A 345 7.69 -4.80 -23.15
N PHE A 346 8.48 -4.04 -23.88
CA PHE A 346 8.03 -2.85 -24.59
C PHE A 346 7.97 -3.14 -26.09
N ILE A 347 6.79 -3.02 -26.65
CA ILE A 347 6.53 -3.33 -28.06
C ILE A 347 6.00 -2.07 -28.74
N ILE A 348 6.59 -1.70 -29.87
CA ILE A 348 6.14 -0.57 -30.69
C ILE A 348 5.52 -1.07 -31.99
N LEU A 349 4.54 -0.32 -32.49
CA LEU A 349 3.96 -0.49 -33.81
C LEU A 349 4.62 0.50 -34.78
N GLN A 350 5.43 0.00 -35.71
CA GLN A 350 6.11 0.78 -36.72
C GLN A 350 5.68 0.25 -38.10
N GLU A 351 5.11 1.10 -38.98
CA GLU A 351 4.71 0.76 -40.35
C GLU A 351 3.89 -0.55 -40.50
N LYS A 352 3.03 -0.86 -39.50
CA LYS A 352 2.26 -2.11 -39.35
C LYS A 352 3.04 -3.30 -38.79
N GLU A 353 4.32 -3.21 -38.57
CA GLU A 353 5.12 -4.26 -37.92
C GLU A 353 5.21 -4.00 -36.41
N ARG A 354 5.17 -5.08 -35.64
CA ARG A 354 5.33 -5.06 -34.18
C ARG A 354 6.79 -5.34 -33.86
N LYS A 355 7.47 -4.35 -33.32
CA LYS A 355 8.89 -4.45 -32.95
C LYS A 355 9.05 -4.44 -31.44
N VAL A 356 9.68 -5.46 -30.91
CA VAL A 356 10.10 -5.51 -29.52
C VAL A 356 11.29 -4.58 -29.32
N LEU A 357 11.20 -3.67 -28.35
CA LEU A 357 12.27 -2.72 -28.06
C LEU A 357 13.45 -3.40 -27.35
N PRO A 358 14.69 -2.94 -27.61
CA PRO A 358 15.87 -3.42 -26.90
C PRO A 358 15.72 -3.19 -25.40
N GLY A 359 16.23 -4.14 -24.59
CA GLY A 359 16.10 -4.11 -23.14
C GLY A 359 14.91 -4.91 -22.61
N SER A 360 13.87 -5.20 -23.44
CA SER A 360 12.80 -6.14 -23.06
C SER A 360 13.38 -7.49 -22.65
N THR A 361 12.72 -8.17 -21.69
CA THR A 361 13.20 -9.46 -21.19
C THR A 361 13.28 -10.51 -22.30
N ALA A 362 14.15 -11.51 -22.12
CA ALA A 362 14.49 -12.48 -23.16
C ALA A 362 13.28 -13.24 -23.72
N PHE A 363 12.26 -13.43 -22.90
CA PHE A 363 11.01 -14.07 -23.32
C PHE A 363 10.39 -13.36 -24.53
N PHE A 364 10.36 -12.02 -24.56
CA PHE A 364 9.73 -11.27 -25.64
C PHE A 364 10.46 -11.39 -27.00
N GLN A 365 11.67 -11.96 -27.02
CA GLN A 365 12.39 -12.30 -28.24
C GLN A 365 12.07 -13.74 -28.73
N SER A 366 11.32 -14.52 -27.98
CA SER A 366 10.96 -15.89 -28.30
C SER A 366 9.74 -15.96 -29.22
N ARG A 367 9.56 -17.12 -29.88
CA ARG A 367 8.35 -17.39 -30.68
C ARG A 367 7.08 -17.48 -29.84
N GLU A 368 7.20 -17.92 -28.58
CA GLU A 368 6.08 -18.04 -27.64
C GLU A 368 5.48 -16.67 -27.27
N ALA A 369 6.33 -15.65 -27.14
CA ALA A 369 5.90 -14.29 -26.83
C ALA A 369 4.96 -13.71 -27.91
N LYS A 370 5.09 -14.18 -29.16
CA LYS A 370 4.25 -13.69 -30.25
C LYS A 370 2.76 -13.87 -29.96
N ALA A 371 2.37 -15.00 -29.37
CA ALA A 371 0.97 -15.26 -29.00
C ALA A 371 0.43 -14.23 -28.00
N TYR A 372 1.23 -13.87 -27.00
CA TYR A 372 0.86 -12.84 -26.01
C TYR A 372 0.82 -11.45 -26.62
N VAL A 373 1.78 -11.11 -27.47
CA VAL A 373 1.82 -9.83 -28.19
C VAL A 373 0.61 -9.69 -29.11
N ASP A 374 0.30 -10.73 -29.91
CA ASP A 374 -0.86 -10.74 -30.80
C ASP A 374 -2.17 -10.62 -30.04
N PHE A 375 -2.29 -11.31 -28.90
CA PHE A 375 -3.44 -11.25 -28.03
C PHE A 375 -3.66 -9.84 -27.44
N VAL A 376 -2.58 -9.17 -26.98
CA VAL A 376 -2.64 -7.81 -26.45
C VAL A 376 -3.05 -6.82 -27.54
N PHE A 377 -2.39 -6.85 -28.71
CA PHE A 377 -2.69 -5.91 -29.80
C PHE A 377 -4.06 -6.14 -30.46
N HIS A 378 -4.64 -7.33 -30.33
CA HIS A 378 -6.00 -7.58 -30.79
C HIS A 378 -7.04 -6.91 -29.86
N ARG A 379 -6.74 -6.78 -28.57
CA ARG A 379 -7.63 -6.18 -27.59
C ARG A 379 -7.42 -4.67 -27.38
N ILE A 380 -6.19 -4.21 -27.51
CA ILE A 380 -5.86 -2.78 -27.43
C ILE A 380 -5.98 -2.16 -28.83
N GLN A 381 -7.17 -1.69 -29.16
CA GLN A 381 -7.45 -1.06 -30.47
C GLN A 381 -7.26 0.46 -30.44
N HIS A 382 -7.48 1.08 -29.28
CA HIS A 382 -7.34 2.51 -29.09
C HIS A 382 -6.15 2.85 -28.18
N PRO A 383 -5.54 4.05 -28.36
CA PRO A 383 -4.39 4.48 -27.53
C PRO A 383 -4.69 4.60 -26.02
N ARG A 384 -5.96 4.56 -25.63
CA ARG A 384 -6.40 4.62 -24.22
C ARG A 384 -6.81 3.27 -23.66
N ASP A 385 -6.89 2.23 -24.50
CA ASP A 385 -7.29 0.91 -24.07
C ASP A 385 -6.16 0.27 -23.26
N THR A 386 -6.46 -0.13 -22.06
CA THR A 386 -5.54 -0.86 -21.19
C THR A 386 -6.09 -2.25 -20.92
N LEU A 387 -5.22 -3.20 -20.61
CA LEU A 387 -5.63 -4.58 -20.39
C LEU A 387 -5.10 -5.07 -19.05
N PHE A 388 -6.01 -5.56 -18.21
CA PHE A 388 -5.73 -6.18 -16.92
C PHE A 388 -6.45 -7.52 -16.84
N LEU A 389 -5.71 -8.61 -16.74
CA LEU A 389 -6.26 -9.96 -16.70
C LEU A 389 -5.59 -10.77 -15.60
N GLY A 390 -6.38 -11.27 -14.67
CA GLY A 390 -5.91 -12.11 -13.57
C GLY A 390 -5.65 -13.55 -13.97
N ASP A 391 -6.39 -14.10 -14.94
CA ASP A 391 -6.18 -15.45 -15.47
C ASP A 391 -6.36 -15.47 -17.01
N VAL A 392 -5.25 -15.39 -17.72
CA VAL A 392 -5.21 -15.32 -19.19
C VAL A 392 -5.40 -16.69 -19.78
N LYS A 393 -6.35 -16.83 -20.74
CA LYS A 393 -6.60 -18.05 -21.53
C LYS A 393 -6.34 -17.76 -22.99
N ILE A 394 -5.10 -18.03 -23.48
CA ILE A 394 -4.71 -17.70 -24.86
C ILE A 394 -5.04 -18.82 -25.85
N HIS A 395 -4.98 -20.10 -25.50
CA HIS A 395 -5.46 -21.23 -26.32
C HIS A 395 -5.70 -22.48 -25.47
N SER A 396 -6.49 -23.43 -25.96
CA SER A 396 -6.97 -24.62 -25.22
C SER A 396 -5.96 -25.76 -25.05
N ASN A 397 -4.78 -25.72 -25.70
CA ASN A 397 -3.83 -26.84 -25.73
C ASN A 397 -2.40 -26.54 -25.27
N ASP A 398 -2.07 -25.31 -24.85
CA ASP A 398 -0.70 -25.00 -24.40
C ASP A 398 -0.59 -25.00 -22.89
N THR A 399 0.48 -25.62 -22.39
CA THR A 399 0.98 -25.44 -21.03
C THR A 399 1.24 -23.96 -20.81
N LYS A 400 0.27 -23.29 -20.17
CA LYS A 400 0.27 -21.84 -19.97
C LYS A 400 1.46 -21.45 -19.10
N ARG A 401 2.39 -20.70 -19.68
CA ARG A 401 3.53 -20.21 -18.94
C ARG A 401 3.14 -19.02 -18.06
N PHE A 402 2.33 -18.08 -18.58
CA PHE A 402 1.93 -16.88 -17.84
C PHE A 402 0.42 -16.79 -17.78
N ARG A 403 -0.08 -16.50 -16.56
CA ARG A 403 -1.51 -16.45 -16.24
C ARG A 403 -1.99 -15.04 -15.89
N SER A 404 -1.16 -14.22 -15.24
CA SER A 404 -1.47 -12.82 -14.97
C SER A 404 -0.84 -11.91 -16.02
N LEU A 405 -1.61 -10.94 -16.53
CA LEU A 405 -1.18 -10.01 -17.58
C LEU A 405 -1.68 -8.61 -17.28
N MET A 406 -0.74 -7.65 -17.36
CA MET A 406 -1.05 -6.22 -17.45
C MET A 406 -0.47 -5.68 -18.76
N ALA A 407 -1.24 -4.87 -19.49
CA ALA A 407 -0.75 -4.17 -20.68
C ALA A 407 -1.24 -2.73 -20.69
N VAL A 408 -0.29 -1.82 -20.84
CA VAL A 408 -0.52 -0.37 -20.80
C VAL A 408 0.03 0.27 -22.05
N PRO A 409 -0.78 1.03 -22.82
CA PRO A 409 -0.30 1.73 -24.01
C PRO A 409 0.65 2.86 -23.65
N MET A 410 1.62 3.07 -24.52
CA MET A 410 2.64 4.09 -24.43
C MET A 410 2.66 4.89 -25.73
N MET A 411 2.54 6.21 -25.64
CA MET A 411 2.61 7.11 -26.79
C MET A 411 3.90 7.92 -26.72
N CYS A 412 4.90 7.55 -27.54
CA CYS A 412 6.18 8.24 -27.60
C CYS A 412 6.27 9.04 -28.91
N GLY A 413 5.83 10.29 -28.90
CA GLY A 413 5.70 11.12 -30.10
C GLY A 413 4.72 10.50 -31.11
N MET A 414 5.18 10.21 -32.32
CA MET A 414 4.38 9.49 -33.34
C MET A 414 4.40 7.97 -33.18
N MET A 415 5.25 7.41 -32.30
CA MET A 415 5.34 5.97 -32.06
C MET A 415 4.25 5.51 -31.09
N LYS A 416 3.47 4.53 -31.52
CA LYS A 416 2.50 3.83 -30.68
C LYS A 416 3.16 2.58 -30.12
N GLY A 417 3.17 2.43 -28.82
CA GLY A 417 3.73 1.25 -28.15
C GLY A 417 2.84 0.74 -27.03
N VAL A 418 3.19 -0.43 -26.50
CA VAL A 418 2.52 -1.06 -25.36
C VAL A 418 3.60 -1.66 -24.45
N ALA A 419 3.50 -1.36 -23.15
CA ALA A 419 4.23 -2.08 -22.13
C ALA A 419 3.40 -3.30 -21.70
N VAL A 420 4.00 -4.49 -21.73
CA VAL A 420 3.36 -5.76 -21.37
C VAL A 420 4.12 -6.36 -20.20
N VAL A 421 3.40 -6.72 -19.15
CA VAL A 421 3.93 -7.29 -17.89
C VAL A 421 3.24 -8.62 -17.64
N LEU A 422 4.01 -9.66 -17.36
CA LEU A 422 3.53 -11.04 -17.24
C LEU A 422 4.02 -11.70 -15.96
N HIS A 423 3.17 -12.58 -15.37
CA HIS A 423 3.52 -13.46 -14.27
C HIS A 423 2.86 -14.83 -14.41
N GLN A 424 3.51 -15.91 -13.92
CA GLN A 424 3.01 -17.28 -14.06
C GLN A 424 1.81 -17.57 -13.16
N GLU A 425 1.75 -16.99 -11.97
CA GLU A 425 0.64 -17.17 -11.06
C GLU A 425 -0.61 -16.41 -11.53
N ALA A 426 -1.78 -17.03 -11.39
CA ALA A 426 -3.05 -16.36 -11.63
C ALA A 426 -3.33 -15.37 -10.51
N TYR A 427 -3.94 -14.24 -10.87
CA TYR A 427 -4.32 -13.16 -9.94
C TYR A 427 -3.17 -12.57 -9.12
N HIS A 428 -1.92 -12.74 -9.59
CA HIS A 428 -0.73 -12.17 -8.96
C HIS A 428 -0.80 -10.64 -8.89
N PHE A 429 -1.17 -10.00 -9.98
CA PHE A 429 -1.31 -8.55 -10.01
C PHE A 429 -2.65 -8.09 -9.44
N SER A 430 -2.61 -7.16 -8.49
CA SER A 430 -3.82 -6.48 -7.99
C SER A 430 -4.23 -5.33 -8.91
N PHE A 431 -5.48 -4.87 -8.76
CA PHE A 431 -5.96 -3.70 -9.50
C PHE A 431 -5.21 -2.41 -9.13
N ASP A 432 -4.74 -2.29 -7.88
CA ASP A 432 -3.92 -1.17 -7.44
C ASP A 432 -2.54 -1.18 -8.12
N MET A 433 -1.90 -2.35 -8.21
CA MET A 433 -0.66 -2.52 -8.98
C MET A 433 -0.84 -2.13 -10.44
N PHE A 434 -1.95 -2.52 -11.05
CA PHE A 434 -2.27 -2.13 -12.42
C PHE A 434 -2.42 -0.61 -12.58
N LYS A 435 -3.11 0.06 -11.66
CA LYS A 435 -3.22 1.53 -11.66
C LYS A 435 -1.89 2.23 -11.47
N LEU A 436 -1.05 1.71 -10.59
CA LEU A 436 0.30 2.21 -10.38
C LEU A 436 1.16 2.06 -11.64
N LEU A 437 1.13 0.89 -12.30
CA LEU A 437 1.81 0.66 -13.57
C LEU A 437 1.32 1.64 -14.65
N GLN A 438 0.01 1.83 -14.75
CA GLN A 438 -0.60 2.77 -15.70
C GLN A 438 -0.08 4.20 -15.48
N SER A 439 -0.04 4.64 -14.23
CA SER A 439 0.49 5.96 -13.86
C SER A 439 1.99 6.07 -14.15
N LEU A 440 2.76 5.03 -13.79
CA LEU A 440 4.20 4.97 -14.03
C LEU A 440 4.54 5.06 -15.53
N ILE A 441 3.88 4.27 -16.38
CA ILE A 441 4.07 4.31 -17.84
C ILE A 441 3.66 5.65 -18.41
N HIS A 442 2.52 6.18 -17.99
CA HIS A 442 2.02 7.47 -18.49
C HIS A 442 3.01 8.61 -18.23
N HIS A 443 3.49 8.73 -17.01
CA HIS A 443 4.44 9.77 -16.62
C HIS A 443 5.84 9.57 -17.23
N SER A 444 6.27 8.34 -17.43
CA SER A 444 7.56 8.02 -18.04
C SER A 444 7.57 8.22 -19.57
N THR A 445 6.41 8.22 -20.21
CA THR A 445 6.29 8.39 -21.67
C THR A 445 6.93 9.69 -22.16
N LEU A 446 6.80 10.78 -21.40
CA LEU A 446 7.42 12.06 -21.77
C LEU A 446 8.94 11.98 -21.74
N ALA A 447 9.51 11.32 -20.74
CA ALA A 447 10.96 11.12 -20.63
C ALA A 447 11.49 10.27 -21.80
N PHE A 448 10.80 9.21 -22.18
CA PHE A 448 11.14 8.40 -23.37
C PHE A 448 11.06 9.22 -24.65
N THR A 449 10.01 10.04 -24.80
CA THR A 449 9.86 10.92 -25.98
C THR A 449 11.02 11.89 -26.07
N ASN A 450 11.41 12.51 -24.96
CA ASN A 450 12.53 13.45 -24.91
C ASN A 450 13.87 12.75 -25.23
N ALA A 451 14.11 11.55 -24.69
CA ALA A 451 15.31 10.78 -24.98
C ALA A 451 15.39 10.39 -26.47
N ALA A 452 14.29 9.90 -27.05
CA ALA A 452 14.21 9.55 -28.46
C ALA A 452 14.40 10.77 -29.37
N LEU A 453 13.75 11.89 -29.06
CA LEU A 453 13.87 13.12 -29.83
C LEU A 453 15.29 13.69 -29.75
N ARG A 454 15.92 13.61 -28.60
CA ARG A 454 17.31 14.05 -28.42
C ARG A 454 18.26 13.21 -29.29
N GLU A 455 18.13 11.87 -29.26
CA GLU A 455 18.95 11.00 -30.12
C GLU A 455 18.73 11.29 -31.61
N GLU A 456 17.50 11.61 -32.01
CA GLU A 456 17.20 12.00 -33.38
C GLU A 456 17.82 13.34 -33.75
N LEU A 457 17.74 14.34 -32.85
CA LEU A 457 18.41 15.63 -33.03
C LEU A 457 19.93 15.46 -33.08
N GLU A 458 20.53 14.67 -32.20
CA GLU A 458 21.96 14.37 -32.22
C GLU A 458 22.34 13.71 -33.55
N ARG A 459 21.52 12.75 -34.04
CA ARG A 459 21.73 12.10 -35.32
C ARG A 459 21.66 13.10 -36.49
N MET A 460 20.66 13.99 -36.49
CA MET A 460 20.52 15.04 -37.51
C MET A 460 21.66 16.04 -37.52
N VAL A 461 22.27 16.30 -36.37
CA VAL A 461 23.44 17.19 -36.27
C VAL A 461 24.74 16.48 -36.68
N ILE A 462 24.86 15.18 -36.36
CA ILE A 462 26.06 14.37 -36.57
C ILE A 462 26.19 13.87 -38.02
N THR A 463 25.07 13.71 -38.74
CA THR A 463 25.05 13.15 -40.10
C THR A 463 24.69 14.18 -41.16
N ASP A 464 25.31 14.09 -42.34
CA ASP A 464 24.92 14.86 -43.51
C ASP A 464 23.65 14.32 -44.14
N ARG A 465 22.68 15.20 -44.40
CA ARG A 465 21.32 14.80 -44.85
C ARG A 465 21.31 14.20 -46.25
N LEU A 466 22.24 14.62 -47.15
CA LEU A 466 22.30 14.12 -48.52
C LEU A 466 22.92 12.75 -48.57
N THR A 467 24.07 12.58 -47.92
CA THR A 467 24.89 11.37 -48.06
C THR A 467 24.64 10.33 -46.97
N ASN A 468 24.01 10.73 -45.86
CA ASN A 468 23.93 9.92 -44.65
C ASN A 468 25.32 9.44 -44.16
N LEU A 469 26.39 10.11 -44.53
CA LEU A 469 27.70 10.03 -43.89
C LEU A 469 27.72 10.96 -42.68
N TYR A 470 28.78 10.85 -41.87
CA TYR A 470 28.92 11.80 -40.78
C TYR A 470 29.20 13.22 -41.30
N ALA A 471 28.78 14.22 -40.52
CA ALA A 471 29.14 15.61 -40.79
C ALA A 471 30.59 15.87 -40.37
N ARG A 472 31.20 16.89 -40.98
CA ARG A 472 32.60 17.26 -40.74
C ARG A 472 32.95 17.47 -39.27
N HIS A 473 32.12 18.16 -38.53
CA HIS A 473 32.39 18.42 -37.09
C HIS A 473 32.50 17.12 -36.27
N TYR A 474 31.66 16.12 -36.54
CA TYR A 474 31.75 14.81 -35.89
C TYR A 474 33.05 14.09 -36.22
N LEU A 475 33.47 14.17 -37.47
CA LEU A 475 34.75 13.61 -37.91
C LEU A 475 35.91 14.29 -37.18
N ASP A 476 35.91 15.61 -37.05
CA ASP A 476 36.92 16.39 -36.32
C ASP A 476 37.03 15.97 -34.85
N GLU A 477 35.88 15.80 -34.16
CA GLU A 477 35.84 15.32 -32.77
C GLU A 477 36.39 13.89 -32.63
N ARG A 478 36.02 13.01 -33.57
CA ARG A 478 36.45 11.61 -33.53
C ARG A 478 37.95 11.48 -33.80
N ILE A 479 38.49 12.24 -34.72
CA ILE A 479 39.93 12.32 -34.95
C ILE A 479 40.64 12.79 -33.70
N GLN A 480 40.14 13.83 -33.03
CA GLN A 480 40.74 14.36 -31.83
C GLN A 480 40.78 13.33 -30.71
N ARG A 481 39.66 12.62 -30.48
CA ARG A 481 39.57 11.56 -29.47
C ARG A 481 40.51 10.39 -29.81
N SER A 482 40.55 9.96 -31.06
CA SER A 482 41.43 8.88 -31.49
C SER A 482 42.92 9.25 -31.31
N MET A 483 43.30 10.52 -31.52
CA MET A 483 44.67 10.99 -31.24
C MET A 483 45.02 10.89 -29.74
N GLU A 484 44.06 10.88 -28.84
CA GLU A 484 44.26 10.69 -27.41
C GLU A 484 44.40 9.21 -27.04
N GLU A 485 43.51 8.39 -27.59
CA GLU A 485 43.27 7.00 -27.18
C GLU A 485 44.12 6.00 -27.99
N ASP A 486 44.33 6.30 -29.28
CA ASP A 486 44.95 5.38 -30.20
C ASP A 486 46.45 5.66 -30.42
N GLY A 487 47.16 4.69 -30.96
CA GLY A 487 48.60 4.83 -31.27
C GLY A 487 48.91 5.37 -32.64
N LEU A 488 47.97 5.27 -33.57
CA LEU A 488 48.07 5.70 -34.97
C LEU A 488 46.71 5.80 -35.63
N GLY A 489 46.59 6.54 -36.72
CA GLY A 489 45.41 6.64 -37.54
C GLY A 489 45.70 7.22 -38.93
N THR A 490 44.86 6.91 -39.89
CA THR A 490 44.99 7.36 -41.28
C THR A 490 43.74 8.14 -41.69
N PHE A 491 43.95 9.28 -42.34
CA PHE A 491 42.89 10.15 -42.86
C PHE A 491 42.99 10.16 -44.38
N ILE A 492 41.83 10.05 -45.05
CA ILE A 492 41.71 10.10 -46.52
C ILE A 492 40.73 11.22 -46.83
N LEU A 493 41.16 12.22 -47.61
CA LEU A 493 40.30 13.24 -48.18
C LEU A 493 40.02 12.88 -49.63
N ILE A 494 38.78 12.98 -50.04
CA ILE A 494 38.28 12.56 -51.36
C ILE A 494 37.58 13.75 -51.98
N ASP A 495 37.90 14.02 -53.24
CA ASP A 495 37.30 15.07 -54.06
C ASP A 495 36.78 14.44 -55.35
N ILE A 496 35.55 14.82 -55.81
CA ILE A 496 34.96 14.30 -57.04
C ILE A 496 35.49 15.13 -58.21
N ASP A 497 36.24 14.48 -59.10
CA ASP A 497 36.87 15.15 -60.21
C ASP A 497 35.86 15.76 -61.17
N ASN A 498 36.12 17.05 -61.59
CA ASN A 498 35.28 17.80 -62.52
C ASN A 498 33.79 17.88 -62.14
N PHE A 499 33.46 17.88 -60.83
CA PHE A 499 32.06 17.87 -60.33
C PHE A 499 31.24 19.07 -60.85
N LYS A 500 31.84 20.24 -61.00
CA LYS A 500 31.20 21.40 -61.63
C LYS A 500 30.73 21.08 -63.05
N LYS A 501 31.52 20.38 -63.85
CA LYS A 501 31.15 19.99 -65.20
C LYS A 501 29.99 18.98 -65.23
N VAL A 502 29.91 18.10 -64.21
CA VAL A 502 28.75 17.20 -63.99
C VAL A 502 27.50 18.01 -63.79
N ASN A 503 27.56 19.00 -62.84
CA ASN A 503 26.42 19.88 -62.58
C ASN A 503 26.01 20.72 -63.80
N ASP A 504 26.98 21.26 -64.53
CA ASP A 504 26.71 22.09 -65.67
C ASP A 504 26.13 21.25 -66.87
N THR A 505 26.42 19.97 -66.93
CA THR A 505 25.97 19.08 -68.00
C THR A 505 24.67 18.37 -67.74
N TYR A 506 24.47 17.90 -66.50
CA TYR A 506 23.35 17.03 -66.06
C TYR A 506 22.42 17.65 -65.04
N GLY A 507 22.75 18.85 -64.57
CA GLY A 507 21.99 19.53 -63.53
C GLY A 507 22.39 19.13 -62.09
N HIS A 508 22.08 19.99 -61.11
CA HIS A 508 22.43 19.81 -59.70
C HIS A 508 21.84 18.53 -59.10
N GLN A 509 20.67 18.11 -59.58
CA GLN A 509 20.01 16.91 -59.08
C GLN A 509 20.83 15.64 -59.35
N VAL A 510 21.39 15.55 -60.55
CA VAL A 510 22.31 14.45 -60.92
C VAL A 510 23.63 14.58 -60.16
N GLY A 511 24.10 15.80 -59.92
CA GLY A 511 25.26 16.03 -59.06
C GLY A 511 25.05 15.49 -57.65
N ASP A 512 23.91 15.78 -57.04
CA ASP A 512 23.56 15.24 -55.71
C ASP A 512 23.48 13.69 -55.72
N GLU A 513 22.90 13.09 -56.76
CA GLU A 513 22.88 11.64 -56.96
C GLU A 513 24.29 11.03 -57.04
N ILE A 514 25.23 11.70 -57.74
CA ILE A 514 26.62 11.28 -57.78
C ILE A 514 27.27 11.32 -56.41
N ILE A 515 27.07 12.38 -55.63
CA ILE A 515 27.57 12.46 -54.26
C ILE A 515 27.03 11.30 -53.42
N ILE A 516 25.73 10.98 -53.53
CA ILE A 516 25.08 9.86 -52.84
C ILE A 516 25.71 8.52 -53.26
N GLN A 517 25.95 8.30 -54.59
CA GLN A 517 26.56 7.08 -55.08
C GLN A 517 27.98 6.89 -54.52
N VAL A 518 28.82 7.94 -54.56
CA VAL A 518 30.17 7.91 -53.99
C VAL A 518 30.12 7.64 -52.47
N ALA A 519 29.20 8.28 -51.74
CA ALA A 519 29.02 8.06 -50.31
C ALA A 519 28.63 6.60 -50.01
N ASN A 520 27.75 6.00 -50.79
CA ASN A 520 27.36 4.60 -50.63
C ASN A 520 28.52 3.64 -50.94
N ILE A 521 29.34 3.95 -51.95
CA ILE A 521 30.55 3.19 -52.24
C ILE A 521 31.53 3.28 -51.05
N ILE A 522 31.70 4.45 -50.47
CA ILE A 522 32.52 4.62 -49.26
C ILE A 522 31.99 3.73 -48.13
N LYS A 523 30.69 3.82 -47.81
CA LYS A 523 30.07 3.02 -46.73
C LYS A 523 30.29 1.53 -46.91
N ALA A 524 30.14 1.04 -48.13
CA ALA A 524 30.32 -0.39 -48.46
C ALA A 524 31.78 -0.86 -48.38
N ASN A 525 32.75 0.05 -48.34
CA ASN A 525 34.18 -0.27 -48.39
C ASN A 525 34.96 0.09 -47.12
N ILE A 526 34.31 0.63 -46.11
CA ILE A 526 34.88 0.91 -44.77
C ILE A 526 34.28 -0.02 -43.74
N ARG A 527 34.98 -0.22 -42.63
CA ARG A 527 34.51 -1.06 -41.49
C ARG A 527 33.61 -0.25 -40.55
N GLN A 528 32.94 -0.93 -39.65
CA GLN A 528 32.06 -0.31 -38.67
C GLN A 528 32.75 0.73 -37.77
N ASN A 529 34.04 0.55 -37.47
CA ASN A 529 34.85 1.47 -36.67
C ASN A 529 35.50 2.59 -37.50
N ASP A 530 35.45 2.52 -38.81
CA ASP A 530 35.95 3.57 -39.69
C ASP A 530 34.90 4.66 -39.84
N ILE A 531 35.31 5.88 -40.08
CA ILE A 531 34.43 7.04 -40.13
C ILE A 531 34.45 7.66 -41.51
N GLY A 532 33.33 7.54 -42.21
CA GLY A 532 33.09 8.27 -43.48
C GLY A 532 32.30 9.54 -43.20
N ALA A 533 32.73 10.67 -43.70
CA ALA A 533 32.08 11.96 -43.51
C ALA A 533 32.00 12.79 -44.77
N ARG A 534 31.02 13.68 -44.87
CA ARG A 534 31.00 14.76 -45.86
C ARG A 534 31.81 15.92 -45.35
N TRP A 535 32.88 16.26 -46.06
CA TRP A 535 33.83 17.29 -45.65
C TRP A 535 33.40 18.69 -46.13
N GLY A 536 32.91 18.77 -47.38
CA GLY A 536 32.45 19.99 -48.02
C GLY A 536 31.40 19.71 -49.09
N GLY A 537 31.19 20.59 -50.04
CA GLY A 537 30.19 20.42 -51.09
C GLY A 537 30.27 19.08 -51.82
N GLU A 538 31.40 18.87 -52.55
CA GLU A 538 31.74 17.65 -53.31
C GLU A 538 32.87 16.84 -52.67
N GLU A 539 33.36 17.33 -51.50
CA GLU A 539 34.43 16.70 -50.75
C GLU A 539 33.91 15.72 -49.71
N LEU A 540 34.49 14.53 -49.68
CA LEU A 540 34.20 13.48 -48.71
C LEU A 540 35.50 13.11 -47.96
N ALA A 541 35.37 12.59 -46.75
CA ALA A 541 36.52 12.22 -45.95
C ALA A 541 36.31 10.86 -45.27
N ILE A 542 37.41 10.14 -45.07
CA ILE A 542 37.41 8.90 -44.29
C ILE A 542 38.50 8.99 -43.23
N TYR A 543 38.17 8.61 -42.03
CA TYR A 543 39.13 8.41 -40.96
C TYR A 543 39.17 6.95 -40.53
N LEU A 544 40.37 6.40 -40.46
CA LEU A 544 40.67 5.00 -40.19
C LEU A 544 41.46 4.91 -38.86
N PRO A 545 40.82 4.71 -37.71
CA PRO A 545 41.49 4.55 -36.41
C PRO A 545 42.36 3.29 -36.43
N LYS A 546 43.57 3.34 -35.84
CA LYS A 546 44.50 2.21 -35.68
C LYS A 546 44.96 1.59 -37.01
N VAL A 547 44.81 2.31 -38.12
CA VAL A 547 45.19 1.82 -39.48
C VAL A 547 46.47 2.54 -39.96
N SER A 548 47.40 1.76 -40.48
CA SER A 548 48.63 2.28 -41.05
C SER A 548 48.40 2.95 -42.41
N VAL A 549 49.32 3.84 -42.78
CA VAL A 549 49.26 4.56 -44.05
C VAL A 549 49.20 3.62 -45.28
N ASN A 550 49.93 2.51 -45.25
CA ASN A 550 49.92 1.54 -46.39
C ASN A 550 48.54 0.88 -46.56
N ALA A 551 47.89 0.54 -45.45
CA ALA A 551 46.54 0.01 -45.50
C ALA A 551 45.52 1.08 -45.94
N GLY A 552 45.69 2.34 -45.48
CA GLY A 552 44.89 3.47 -45.96
C GLY A 552 45.02 3.73 -47.44
N LEU A 553 46.24 3.66 -47.97
CA LEU A 553 46.50 3.77 -49.42
C LEU A 553 45.82 2.64 -50.22
N SER A 554 45.81 1.43 -49.69
CA SER A 554 45.12 0.31 -50.34
C SER A 554 43.60 0.53 -50.37
N ILE A 555 43.02 1.13 -49.30
CA ILE A 555 41.59 1.48 -49.28
C ILE A 555 41.30 2.60 -50.29
N ALA A 556 42.13 3.66 -50.31
CA ALA A 556 41.96 4.77 -51.24
C ALA A 556 42.01 4.29 -52.71
N ASN A 557 42.97 3.44 -53.08
CA ASN A 557 43.08 2.86 -54.41
C ASN A 557 41.86 2.04 -54.80
N ARG A 558 41.36 1.23 -53.89
CA ARG A 558 40.14 0.45 -54.09
C ARG A 558 38.91 1.33 -54.29
N LEU A 559 38.81 2.44 -53.60
CA LEU A 559 37.71 3.40 -53.74
C LEU A 559 37.78 4.12 -55.11
N VAL A 560 38.95 4.58 -55.51
CA VAL A 560 39.18 5.20 -56.86
C VAL A 560 38.68 4.27 -57.95
N GLN A 561 39.08 3.00 -57.91
CA GLN A 561 38.65 2.02 -58.88
C GLN A 561 37.14 1.79 -58.85
N LYS A 562 36.56 1.57 -57.67
CA LYS A 562 35.12 1.29 -57.54
C LYS A 562 34.22 2.46 -57.92
N VAL A 563 34.60 3.68 -57.61
CA VAL A 563 33.85 4.87 -58.01
C VAL A 563 33.83 4.98 -59.52
N ARG A 564 34.97 4.76 -60.21
CA ARG A 564 35.05 4.77 -61.68
C ARG A 564 34.17 3.71 -62.34
N GLU A 565 34.05 2.53 -61.68
CA GLU A 565 33.30 1.39 -62.22
C GLU A 565 31.81 1.46 -61.96
N LEU A 566 31.40 2.04 -60.79
CA LEU A 566 30.04 1.88 -60.26
C LEU A 566 29.18 3.14 -60.34
N THR A 567 29.74 4.30 -60.69
CA THR A 567 28.94 5.55 -60.74
C THR A 567 28.29 5.74 -62.10
N ASN A 568 27.08 6.28 -62.11
CA ASN A 568 26.35 6.63 -63.33
C ASN A 568 25.70 8.05 -63.15
N PRO A 569 26.10 9.04 -63.94
CA PRO A 569 27.18 8.99 -64.95
C PRO A 569 28.56 8.70 -64.33
N PRO A 570 29.50 8.10 -65.16
CA PRO A 570 30.79 7.71 -64.61
C PRO A 570 31.63 8.93 -64.19
N VAL A 571 32.13 8.93 -63.00
CA VAL A 571 33.04 9.95 -62.45
C VAL A 571 34.29 9.31 -61.87
N THR A 572 35.33 10.10 -61.71
CA THR A 572 36.55 9.72 -60.99
C THR A 572 36.66 10.54 -59.69
N ILE A 573 37.47 10.07 -58.76
CA ILE A 573 37.79 10.78 -57.52
C ILE A 573 39.30 10.91 -57.36
N SER A 574 39.70 12.04 -56.80
CA SER A 574 41.05 12.28 -56.31
C SER A 574 41.14 12.07 -54.81
N CYS A 575 42.16 11.35 -54.34
CA CYS A 575 42.31 11.05 -52.91
C CYS A 575 43.63 11.57 -52.35
N GLY A 576 43.55 12.29 -51.23
CA GLY A 576 44.71 12.67 -50.45
C GLY A 576 44.76 11.82 -49.19
N VAL A 577 45.88 11.13 -48.95
CA VAL A 577 46.08 10.27 -47.76
C VAL A 577 47.09 10.87 -46.80
N SER A 578 46.72 11.02 -45.58
CA SER A 578 47.58 11.50 -44.47
C SER A 578 47.48 10.55 -43.28
N TYR A 579 48.52 10.48 -42.48
CA TYR A 579 48.50 9.64 -41.28
C TYR A 579 49.21 10.33 -40.10
N TRP A 580 48.89 9.87 -38.92
CA TRP A 580 49.60 10.24 -37.71
C TRP A 580 49.98 8.98 -36.92
N LYS A 581 51.08 9.07 -36.17
CA LYS A 581 51.54 8.03 -35.26
C LYS A 581 52.01 8.68 -33.96
N LYS A 582 51.56 8.15 -32.81
CA LYS A 582 51.94 8.65 -31.48
C LYS A 582 53.41 8.31 -31.28
N ILE A 583 54.27 9.33 -31.23
CA ILE A 583 55.68 9.21 -30.83
C ILE A 583 55.72 9.60 -29.36
N ALA A 584 56.36 8.77 -28.53
CA ALA A 584 56.55 9.03 -27.12
C ALA A 584 57.52 10.19 -26.92
N LEU A 585 57.13 11.43 -27.13
CA LEU A 585 57.83 12.62 -26.70
C LEU A 585 56.91 13.82 -26.69
N THR A 586 56.84 14.42 -25.54
CA THR A 586 56.24 15.68 -25.16
C THR A 586 56.39 16.79 -26.20
N ARG A 587 55.32 17.18 -26.87
CA ARG A 587 55.04 18.57 -27.30
C ARG A 587 53.61 18.74 -27.89
N SER A 588 52.99 19.74 -27.36
CA SER A 588 51.79 20.48 -27.77
C SER A 588 50.85 19.87 -28.84
N ARG A 589 49.74 19.33 -28.34
CA ARG A 589 48.55 18.79 -29.00
C ARG A 589 47.95 19.71 -30.08
N SER A 590 47.88 21.01 -29.78
CA SER A 590 47.32 22.04 -30.65
C SER A 590 48.12 22.24 -31.95
N TYR A 591 49.39 21.94 -31.94
CA TYR A 591 50.30 22.13 -33.10
C TYR A 591 50.08 21.05 -34.19
N LEU A 592 49.85 19.81 -33.80
CA LEU A 592 49.57 18.70 -34.74
C LEU A 592 48.23 18.85 -35.46
N ILE A 593 47.19 19.27 -34.73
CA ILE A 593 45.87 19.52 -35.31
C ILE A 593 45.91 20.75 -36.23
N ALA A 594 46.63 21.78 -35.86
CA ALA A 594 46.83 22.97 -36.70
C ALA A 594 47.64 22.66 -37.96
N LEU A 595 48.65 21.77 -37.89
CA LEU A 595 49.46 21.32 -39.03
C LEU A 595 48.64 20.46 -39.98
N MET A 596 47.80 19.54 -39.48
CA MET A 596 46.86 18.78 -40.31
C MET A 596 45.82 19.70 -40.97
N LYS A 597 45.24 20.64 -40.24
CA LYS A 597 44.29 21.62 -40.81
C LYS A 597 44.94 22.52 -41.86
N ARG A 598 46.16 23.04 -41.62
CA ARG A 598 46.90 23.85 -42.62
C ARG A 598 47.29 23.02 -43.87
N TYR A 599 47.65 21.76 -43.69
CA TYR A 599 48.04 20.90 -44.77
C TYR A 599 46.86 20.52 -45.67
N ILE A 600 45.71 20.20 -45.09
CA ILE A 600 44.46 19.93 -45.77
C ILE A 600 43.96 21.20 -46.50
N GLN A 601 44.04 22.40 -45.89
CA GLN A 601 43.68 23.67 -46.53
C GLN A 601 44.61 24.09 -47.65
N ARG A 602 45.94 23.79 -47.56
CA ARG A 602 46.91 24.21 -48.57
C ARG A 602 46.90 23.36 -49.79
N ASN A 603 46.55 22.08 -49.68
CA ASN A 603 46.57 21.13 -50.81
C ASN A 603 45.18 20.99 -51.48
N GLY A 604 44.11 21.47 -50.89
CA GLY A 604 42.81 21.59 -51.56
C GLY A 604 42.75 22.71 -52.61
N GLN A 605 43.76 23.56 -52.70
CA GLN A 605 43.83 24.66 -53.70
C GLN A 605 44.75 24.42 -54.91
N GLU A 606 45.61 23.39 -54.87
CA GLU A 606 46.50 23.08 -56.00
C GLU A 606 46.09 21.81 -56.72
N LYS A 607 45.56 21.97 -57.93
CA LYS A 607 45.26 20.90 -58.85
C LYS A 607 46.46 20.00 -59.12
N THR A 608 46.35 18.78 -58.65
CA THR A 608 46.93 17.53 -59.22
C THR A 608 47.84 17.63 -60.39
N ALA A 609 49.16 17.56 -60.24
CA ALA A 609 50.10 16.95 -61.19
C ALA A 609 51.56 16.88 -60.85
N SER A 610 52.05 17.29 -59.67
CA SER A 610 53.51 17.40 -59.49
C SER A 610 54.15 16.78 -58.26
N LEU A 611 53.52 15.87 -57.50
CA LEU A 611 54.07 15.44 -56.20
C LEU A 611 54.58 14.00 -56.08
N PHE A 612 54.74 13.28 -57.23
CA PHE A 612 55.36 11.95 -57.16
C PHE A 612 56.90 11.94 -57.20
N LYS A 613 57.60 13.09 -57.17
CA LYS A 613 59.03 13.13 -57.40
C LYS A 613 59.96 13.40 -56.22
N ASN A 614 59.52 13.62 -55.01
CA ASN A 614 60.44 13.97 -53.86
C ASN A 614 60.22 13.21 -52.57
N ILE A 615 60.13 11.87 -52.62
CA ILE A 615 60.26 11.04 -51.40
C ILE A 615 61.48 10.14 -51.53
N LYS A 616 62.67 10.73 -51.68
CA LYS A 616 63.95 10.12 -51.30
C LYS A 616 64.80 11.22 -50.72
N GLN A 617 65.19 11.03 -49.46
CA GLN A 617 66.06 11.84 -48.63
C GLN A 617 65.45 13.02 -47.89
N GLU A 618 65.01 12.70 -46.66
CA GLU A 618 65.50 13.46 -45.49
C GLU A 618 65.19 12.64 -44.23
N ARG A 619 66.22 12.12 -43.61
CA ARG A 619 66.22 11.52 -42.27
C ARG A 619 66.22 12.67 -41.25
N GLY A 620 65.05 12.89 -40.67
CA GLY A 620 64.88 13.77 -39.52
C GLY A 620 63.56 13.49 -38.87
N PRO A 621 63.44 13.58 -37.54
CA PRO A 621 62.21 13.20 -36.84
C PRO A 621 61.20 14.33 -36.92
N ILE A 622 60.51 14.47 -38.04
CA ILE A 622 59.42 15.43 -38.22
C ILE A 622 58.36 14.82 -39.10
N HIS A 623 57.19 14.79 -38.57
CA HIS A 623 55.94 14.42 -39.23
C HIS A 623 55.81 15.05 -40.61
N ARG A 624 55.85 14.22 -41.66
CA ARG A 624 55.44 14.65 -43.00
C ARG A 624 54.22 13.88 -43.44
N PRO A 625 53.13 14.58 -43.80
CA PRO A 625 52.02 14.03 -44.51
C PRO A 625 52.38 13.89 -45.98
N LEU A 626 52.09 12.77 -46.61
CA LEU A 626 52.35 12.60 -48.04
C LEU A 626 51.55 11.49 -48.63
N SER A 627 50.73 11.79 -49.56
CA SER A 627 50.71 11.41 -50.99
C SER A 627 49.33 11.71 -51.58
N TYR A 628 49.33 12.42 -52.66
CA TYR A 628 48.19 12.56 -53.58
C TYR A 628 48.27 11.44 -54.62
N MET A 629 47.14 10.81 -54.89
CA MET A 629 46.94 9.98 -56.08
C MET A 629 45.88 10.61 -56.93
N SER A 630 46.22 11.04 -58.10
CA SER A 630 45.32 11.37 -59.17
C SER A 630 45.36 10.27 -60.24
N ARG A 631 44.20 9.82 -60.58
CA ARG A 631 43.61 9.17 -61.75
C ARG A 631 42.96 7.86 -61.46
#